data_c82b52291c05974db5708199f1e0d905
#
_entry.id   c82b52291c05974db5708199f1e0d905
#
_cell.length_a   1.000
_cell.length_b   1.000
_cell.length_c   1.000
_cell.angle_alpha   90.00
_cell.angle_beta   90.00
_cell.angle_gamma   90.00
#
_symmetry.space_group_name_H-M   'P 1'
#
loop_
_entity.id
_entity.type
_entity.pdbx_description
1 polymer ?
#
loop_
_entity_poly.entity_id
_entity_poly.type
_entity_poly.pdbx_seq_one_letter_code
_entity_poly.pdbx_strand_id
1 'polypeptide(L)'
;MKNKLIIFAFISSTIIGCAPSPAQKDNAVYIFNSELNTDNINKKTTLEKKRTAIEFESGFIANDCIEYLSKIKTTELKGTSFNLAIQNEYISCEALDLIKNKVPSTTKNPLSYGNDIASELDLSSFPSSLNRRSRKNNKTLSDFGSQYLTINSFSAIRETADWTYAIEIIASTDLNNDNINDLIVWVHDKAKQGSYNTYITLVIPLHNNNQPLSATPYKKWGP
;
A
#
# COMPACT_ATOMS: atom_id res chain seq x y z
N MET A 1 6.07 -58.85 66.11
CA MET A 1 5.26 -58.11 65.14
C MET A 1 6.09 -56.94 64.66
N LYS A 2 6.58 -56.93 63.41
CA LYS A 2 7.47 -55.91 62.86
C LYS A 2 6.62 -55.01 61.93
N ASN A 3 6.37 -53.77 62.31
CA ASN A 3 5.69 -52.76 61.49
C ASN A 3 6.69 -52.24 60.42
N LYS A 4 6.39 -52.46 59.16
CA LYS A 4 7.06 -51.82 58.03
C LYS A 4 6.39 -50.49 57.74
N LEU A 5 7.11 -49.42 57.90
CA LEU A 5 6.74 -48.06 57.48
C LEU A 5 7.04 -47.90 56.01
N ILE A 6 6.03 -47.70 55.18
CA ILE A 6 6.18 -47.44 53.76
C ILE A 6 6.14 -45.89 53.60
N ILE A 7 7.26 -45.33 53.18
CA ILE A 7 7.39 -43.89 52.82
C ILE A 7 7.04 -43.74 51.35
N PHE A 8 5.92 -43.08 51.04
CA PHE A 8 5.58 -42.65 49.69
C PHE A 8 6.33 -41.35 49.36
N ALA A 9 7.28 -41.43 48.46
CA ALA A 9 7.92 -40.23 47.89
C ALA A 9 7.03 -39.66 46.81
N PHE A 10 6.46 -38.46 47.03
CA PHE A 10 5.76 -37.67 45.99
C PHE A 10 6.82 -37.02 45.12
N ILE A 11 6.95 -37.48 43.87
CA ILE A 11 7.72 -36.80 42.82
C ILE A 11 6.84 -35.71 42.25
N SER A 12 7.07 -34.49 42.64
CA SER A 12 6.45 -33.30 42.10
C SER A 12 7.10 -32.99 40.72
N SER A 13 6.44 -33.36 39.63
CA SER A 13 6.85 -33.00 38.27
C SER A 13 6.47 -31.54 37.99
N THR A 14 7.45 -30.65 38.10
CA THR A 14 7.28 -29.26 37.62
C THR A 14 7.25 -29.24 36.10
N ILE A 15 6.06 -29.11 35.53
CA ILE A 15 5.89 -28.81 34.09
C ILE A 15 6.35 -27.37 33.89
N ILE A 16 7.57 -27.23 33.36
CA ILE A 16 8.03 -25.94 32.83
C ILE A 16 7.26 -25.71 31.52
N GLY A 17 6.13 -25.01 31.63
CA GLY A 17 5.41 -24.52 30.46
C GLY A 17 6.31 -23.51 29.74
N CYS A 18 6.78 -23.85 28.54
CA CYS A 18 7.32 -22.85 27.63
C CYS A 18 6.19 -21.85 27.34
N ALA A 19 6.25 -20.66 27.92
CA ALA A 19 5.43 -19.55 27.47
C ALA A 19 5.76 -19.33 25.98
N PRO A 20 4.76 -19.21 25.09
CA PRO A 20 5.03 -18.84 23.71
C PRO A 20 5.81 -17.54 23.71
N SER A 21 6.94 -17.52 23.01
CA SER A 21 7.69 -16.28 22.76
C SER A 21 6.74 -15.24 22.16
N PRO A 22 6.74 -13.97 22.63
CA PRO A 22 5.92 -12.95 22.02
C PRO A 22 6.18 -12.96 20.51
N ALA A 23 5.11 -13.06 19.72
CA ALA A 23 5.21 -13.07 18.26
C ALA A 23 6.10 -11.91 17.84
N GLN A 24 7.21 -12.22 17.21
CA GLN A 24 8.16 -11.22 16.74
C GLN A 24 7.40 -10.38 15.71
N LYS A 25 7.22 -9.09 16.01
CA LYS A 25 6.50 -8.15 15.16
C LYS A 25 7.09 -8.24 13.76
N ASP A 26 6.31 -8.71 12.80
CA ASP A 26 6.81 -8.90 11.44
C ASP A 26 6.99 -7.53 10.77
N ASN A 27 8.24 -7.03 10.78
CA ASN A 27 8.62 -5.81 10.10
C ASN A 27 8.92 -6.04 8.60
N ALA A 28 8.55 -7.22 8.08
CA ALA A 28 8.82 -7.57 6.70
C ALA A 28 7.96 -6.75 5.73
N VAL A 29 8.54 -6.38 4.59
CA VAL A 29 7.82 -5.84 3.43
C VAL A 29 8.00 -6.76 2.24
N TYR A 30 6.91 -7.10 1.57
CA TYR A 30 6.87 -7.80 0.30
C TYR A 30 6.74 -6.77 -0.81
N ILE A 31 7.75 -6.63 -1.67
CA ILE A 31 7.75 -5.67 -2.77
C ILE A 31 7.48 -6.42 -4.06
N PHE A 32 6.40 -6.07 -4.75
CA PHE A 32 5.94 -6.71 -6.00
C PHE A 32 6.40 -5.94 -7.24
N ASN A 33 6.52 -4.62 -7.12
CA ASN A 33 6.98 -3.75 -8.20
C ASN A 33 8.51 -3.74 -8.28
N SER A 34 9.08 -4.04 -9.46
CA SER A 34 10.53 -4.17 -9.65
C SER A 34 11.26 -2.82 -9.56
N GLU A 35 10.62 -1.71 -9.95
CA GLU A 35 11.19 -0.38 -9.86
C GLU A 35 11.29 0.05 -8.39
N LEU A 36 10.21 -0.12 -7.62
CA LEU A 36 10.21 0.16 -6.19
C LEU A 36 11.24 -0.71 -5.45
N ASN A 37 11.42 -1.97 -5.84
CA ASN A 37 12.43 -2.83 -5.24
C ASN A 37 13.84 -2.30 -5.49
N THR A 38 14.14 -1.87 -6.72
CA THR A 38 15.41 -1.24 -7.09
C THR A 38 15.62 0.07 -6.31
N ASP A 39 14.59 0.89 -6.22
CA ASP A 39 14.60 2.15 -5.48
C ASP A 39 14.81 1.94 -3.98
N ASN A 40 14.23 0.89 -3.41
CA ASN A 40 14.43 0.56 -1.99
C ASN A 40 15.85 0.07 -1.68
N ILE A 41 16.47 -0.72 -2.58
CA ILE A 41 17.87 -1.14 -2.46
C ILE A 41 18.81 0.08 -2.51
N ASN A 42 18.53 1.04 -3.39
CA ASN A 42 19.31 2.26 -3.61
C ASN A 42 18.70 3.48 -2.90
N LYS A 43 18.00 3.28 -1.79
CA LYS A 43 17.11 4.25 -1.16
C LYS A 43 17.71 5.64 -0.99
N LYS A 44 18.94 5.73 -0.46
CA LYS A 44 19.58 7.03 -0.25
C LYS A 44 19.74 7.78 -1.57
N THR A 45 20.31 7.11 -2.58
CA THR A 45 20.53 7.70 -3.91
C THR A 45 19.20 8.08 -4.56
N THR A 46 18.16 7.24 -4.42
CA THR A 46 16.83 7.52 -4.97
C THR A 46 16.20 8.73 -4.34
N LEU A 47 16.28 8.89 -2.99
CA LEU A 47 15.70 10.03 -2.28
C LEU A 47 16.42 11.35 -2.61
N GLU A 48 17.72 11.33 -2.85
CA GLU A 48 18.54 12.51 -3.18
C GLU A 48 18.59 12.82 -4.69
N LYS A 49 18.10 11.90 -5.54
CA LYS A 49 18.09 12.07 -7.00
C LYS A 49 17.26 13.29 -7.39
N LYS A 50 17.88 14.18 -8.17
CA LYS A 50 17.18 15.33 -8.75
C LYS A 50 16.13 14.87 -9.76
N ARG A 51 14.95 15.49 -9.66
CA ARG A 51 13.74 15.25 -10.45
C ARG A 51 13.27 16.54 -11.09
N THR A 52 12.32 16.46 -11.98
CA THR A 52 11.67 17.65 -12.53
C THR A 52 10.98 18.42 -11.37
N ALA A 53 11.20 19.73 -11.32
CA ALA A 53 10.71 20.58 -10.26
C ALA A 53 9.17 20.54 -10.17
N ILE A 54 8.61 20.24 -8.98
CA ILE A 54 7.16 20.23 -8.73
C ILE A 54 6.79 21.34 -7.73
N GLU A 55 5.73 22.10 -8.05
CA GLU A 55 5.33 23.28 -7.28
C GLU A 55 4.13 22.95 -6.37
N PHE A 56 4.18 23.44 -5.13
CA PHE A 56 3.08 23.39 -4.16
C PHE A 56 2.28 24.70 -4.15
N GLU A 57 1.04 24.66 -3.66
CA GLU A 57 0.18 25.86 -3.51
C GLU A 57 0.81 26.94 -2.62
N SER A 58 1.69 26.56 -1.71
CA SER A 58 2.46 27.51 -0.89
C SER A 58 3.58 28.25 -1.64
N GLY A 59 3.81 27.94 -2.92
CA GLY A 59 4.94 28.45 -3.69
C GLY A 59 6.26 27.70 -3.44
N PHE A 60 6.26 26.69 -2.57
CA PHE A 60 7.44 25.83 -2.38
C PHE A 60 7.64 24.96 -3.62
N ILE A 61 8.91 24.78 -4.01
CA ILE A 61 9.30 23.96 -5.15
C ILE A 61 10.19 22.82 -4.64
N ALA A 62 9.81 21.58 -4.96
CA ALA A 62 10.62 20.39 -4.66
C ALA A 62 11.31 19.88 -5.94
N ASN A 63 12.56 19.45 -5.79
CA ASN A 63 13.39 18.91 -6.88
C ASN A 63 13.91 17.49 -6.58
N ASP A 64 13.57 16.94 -5.43
CA ASP A 64 13.91 15.57 -5.03
C ASP A 64 12.88 15.02 -4.04
N CYS A 65 13.02 13.74 -3.66
CA CYS A 65 12.07 13.13 -2.73
C CYS A 65 12.11 13.74 -1.33
N ILE A 66 13.26 14.19 -0.84
CA ILE A 66 13.40 14.73 0.52
C ILE A 66 12.60 16.02 0.63
N GLU A 67 12.78 16.93 -0.33
CA GLU A 67 12.04 18.18 -0.41
C GLU A 67 10.53 17.92 -0.57
N TYR A 68 10.15 17.02 -1.48
CA TYR A 68 8.76 16.63 -1.73
C TYR A 68 8.07 16.07 -0.47
N LEU A 69 8.68 15.08 0.17
CA LEU A 69 8.13 14.42 1.37
C LEU A 69 8.01 15.38 2.55
N SER A 70 8.86 16.42 2.63
CA SER A 70 8.77 17.43 3.68
C SER A 70 7.49 18.27 3.61
N LYS A 71 6.79 18.29 2.46
CA LYS A 71 5.64 19.17 2.20
C LYS A 71 4.35 18.47 1.84
N ILE A 72 4.39 17.31 1.18
CA ILE A 72 3.19 16.70 0.58
C ILE A 72 2.09 16.37 1.59
N LYS A 73 2.43 16.10 2.85
CA LYS A 73 1.43 15.83 3.91
C LYS A 73 0.77 17.09 4.47
N THR A 74 1.36 18.25 4.28
CA THR A 74 0.90 19.52 4.88
C THR A 74 0.42 20.55 3.87
N THR A 75 0.78 20.40 2.59
CA THR A 75 0.47 21.37 1.54
C THR A 75 0.04 20.61 0.28
N GLU A 76 -0.95 21.16 -0.43
CA GLU A 76 -1.39 20.61 -1.72
C GLU A 76 -0.39 20.95 -2.83
N LEU A 77 -0.30 20.06 -3.81
CA LEU A 77 0.37 20.36 -5.07
C LEU A 77 -0.45 21.37 -5.86
N LYS A 78 0.23 22.32 -6.51
CA LYS A 78 -0.43 23.27 -7.41
C LYS A 78 -1.07 22.52 -8.58
N GLY A 79 -2.36 22.74 -8.80
CA GLY A 79 -3.19 22.00 -9.75
C GLY A 79 -2.91 22.35 -11.23
N THR A 80 -1.66 22.47 -11.65
CA THR A 80 -1.26 22.74 -13.03
C THR A 80 -1.15 21.46 -13.85
N SER A 81 -1.40 21.55 -15.18
CA SER A 81 -1.18 20.42 -16.07
C SER A 81 0.27 19.92 -16.08
N PHE A 82 1.22 20.82 -15.83
CA PHE A 82 2.63 20.50 -15.70
C PHE A 82 2.87 19.59 -14.46
N ASN A 83 2.42 19.99 -13.29
CA ASN A 83 2.55 19.17 -12.07
C ASN A 83 1.87 17.81 -12.21
N LEU A 84 0.69 17.75 -12.83
CA LEU A 84 0.00 16.50 -13.10
C LEU A 84 0.81 15.56 -14.02
N ALA A 85 1.49 16.12 -15.01
CA ALA A 85 2.29 15.36 -15.96
C ALA A 85 3.54 14.71 -15.34
N ILE A 86 4.13 15.36 -14.32
CA ILE A 86 5.36 14.90 -13.68
C ILE A 86 5.15 14.20 -12.33
N GLN A 87 3.91 14.09 -11.86
CA GLN A 87 3.58 13.49 -10.55
C GLN A 87 4.07 12.04 -10.44
N ASN A 88 4.11 11.31 -11.56
CA ASN A 88 4.65 9.94 -11.59
C ASN A 88 6.11 9.85 -11.14
N GLU A 89 6.90 10.92 -11.28
CA GLU A 89 8.29 10.92 -10.82
C GLU A 89 8.39 10.88 -9.28
N TYR A 90 7.32 11.21 -8.56
CA TYR A 90 7.30 11.36 -7.10
C TYR A 90 6.54 10.26 -6.35
N ILE A 91 5.77 9.40 -7.03
CA ILE A 91 5.02 8.33 -6.35
C ILE A 91 5.94 7.30 -5.67
N SER A 92 7.14 7.07 -6.23
CA SER A 92 8.14 6.21 -5.57
C SER A 92 8.64 6.79 -4.25
N CYS A 93 8.70 8.13 -4.12
CA CYS A 93 9.07 8.80 -2.87
C CYS A 93 8.07 8.45 -1.74
N GLU A 94 6.78 8.51 -2.05
CA GLU A 94 5.70 8.20 -1.10
C GLU A 94 5.74 6.74 -0.65
N ALA A 95 5.95 5.82 -1.61
CA ALA A 95 6.08 4.40 -1.32
C ALA A 95 7.30 4.10 -0.44
N LEU A 96 8.46 4.72 -0.73
CA LEU A 96 9.68 4.58 0.07
C LEU A 96 9.53 5.15 1.48
N ASP A 97 8.75 6.21 1.67
CA ASP A 97 8.45 6.74 3.00
C ASP A 97 7.60 5.76 3.81
N LEU A 98 6.59 5.14 3.19
CA LEU A 98 5.74 4.13 3.84
C LEU A 98 6.54 2.92 4.33
N ILE A 99 7.52 2.46 3.54
CA ILE A 99 8.32 1.27 3.87
C ILE A 99 9.69 1.59 4.50
N LYS A 100 9.93 2.83 4.91
CA LYS A 100 11.26 3.31 5.35
C LYS A 100 11.88 2.51 6.50
N ASN A 101 11.06 1.97 7.39
CA ASN A 101 11.46 1.22 8.58
C ASN A 101 11.18 -0.29 8.44
N LYS A 102 10.85 -0.76 7.23
CA LYS A 102 10.54 -2.17 6.95
C LYS A 102 11.77 -2.87 6.36
N VAL A 103 11.85 -4.18 6.59
CA VAL A 103 12.92 -5.04 6.06
C VAL A 103 12.37 -5.82 4.88
N PRO A 104 13.03 -5.79 3.70
CA PRO A 104 12.58 -6.59 2.56
C PRO A 104 12.50 -8.07 2.92
N SER A 105 11.35 -8.69 2.63
CA SER A 105 11.18 -10.12 2.82
C SER A 105 11.97 -10.91 1.77
N THR A 106 12.68 -11.94 2.19
CA THR A 106 13.35 -12.88 1.30
C THR A 106 12.44 -14.01 0.83
N THR A 107 11.25 -14.15 1.43
CA THR A 107 10.23 -15.12 1.03
C THR A 107 9.27 -14.50 0.03
N LYS A 108 8.75 -15.32 -0.90
CA LYS A 108 7.69 -14.86 -1.80
C LYS A 108 6.37 -14.81 -1.03
N ASN A 109 5.65 -13.70 -1.14
CA ASN A 109 4.26 -13.67 -0.70
C ASN A 109 3.41 -14.49 -1.71
N PRO A 110 2.75 -15.58 -1.29
CA PRO A 110 1.97 -16.42 -2.18
C PRO A 110 0.61 -15.82 -2.57
N LEU A 111 0.23 -14.68 -1.95
CA LEU A 111 -1.10 -14.10 -2.12
C LEU A 111 -1.19 -13.32 -3.43
N SER A 112 -2.37 -13.35 -4.03
CA SER A 112 -2.75 -12.61 -5.24
C SER A 112 -3.93 -11.73 -4.86
N TYR A 113 -3.78 -10.43 -5.02
CA TYR A 113 -4.77 -9.43 -4.57
C TYR A 113 -5.51 -8.74 -5.71
N GLY A 114 -5.17 -9.04 -6.96
CA GLY A 114 -5.74 -8.33 -8.12
C GLY A 114 -7.25 -8.49 -8.22
N ASN A 115 -7.79 -9.69 -7.94
CA ASN A 115 -9.24 -9.92 -7.92
C ASN A 115 -9.92 -9.15 -6.80
N ASP A 116 -9.34 -9.15 -5.59
CA ASP A 116 -9.91 -8.47 -4.42
C ASP A 116 -9.97 -6.96 -4.67
N ILE A 117 -8.89 -6.37 -5.21
CA ILE A 117 -8.86 -4.97 -5.62
C ILE A 117 -9.94 -4.67 -6.68
N ALA A 118 -10.11 -5.54 -7.67
CA ALA A 118 -11.07 -5.32 -8.74
C ALA A 118 -12.53 -5.41 -8.26
N SER A 119 -12.84 -6.30 -7.31
CA SER A 119 -14.20 -6.64 -6.90
C SER A 119 -14.64 -6.09 -5.54
N GLU A 120 -13.70 -5.65 -4.68
CA GLU A 120 -14.00 -5.26 -3.31
C GLU A 120 -13.57 -3.83 -2.96
N LEU A 121 -12.60 -3.23 -3.71
CA LEU A 121 -12.15 -1.88 -3.40
C LEU A 121 -13.23 -0.85 -3.74
N ASP A 122 -13.71 -0.13 -2.70
CA ASP A 122 -14.64 0.98 -2.86
C ASP A 122 -13.93 2.19 -3.50
N LEU A 123 -14.20 2.42 -4.77
CA LEU A 123 -13.65 3.54 -5.55
C LEU A 123 -14.13 4.91 -5.06
N SER A 124 -15.14 4.98 -4.19
CA SER A 124 -15.57 6.22 -3.57
C SER A 124 -14.73 6.63 -2.36
N SER A 125 -13.86 5.73 -1.85
CA SER A 125 -13.02 5.98 -0.68
C SER A 125 -11.85 6.94 -0.93
N PHE A 126 -11.50 7.20 -2.20
CA PHE A 126 -10.40 8.10 -2.56
C PHE A 126 -10.69 8.92 -3.82
N PRO A 127 -10.03 10.08 -4.03
CA PRO A 127 -10.24 10.92 -5.21
C PRO A 127 -9.79 10.24 -6.50
N SER A 128 -10.70 10.15 -7.49
CA SER A 128 -10.40 9.65 -8.83
C SER A 128 -11.47 10.07 -9.83
N SER A 129 -11.23 9.86 -11.13
CA SER A 129 -12.25 10.08 -12.15
C SER A 129 -13.45 9.15 -11.98
N LEU A 130 -13.23 7.94 -11.46
CA LEU A 130 -14.27 6.95 -11.21
C LEU A 130 -15.07 7.27 -9.93
N ASN A 131 -14.48 7.90 -8.93
CA ASN A 131 -15.20 8.34 -7.73
C ASN A 131 -16.41 9.22 -8.10
N ARG A 132 -16.24 10.18 -8.99
CA ARG A 132 -17.34 11.05 -9.47
C ARG A 132 -18.41 10.29 -10.27
N ARG A 133 -18.07 9.12 -10.81
CA ARG A 133 -18.95 8.27 -11.61
C ARG A 133 -19.50 7.09 -10.81
N SER A 134 -18.95 6.80 -9.62
CA SER A 134 -19.44 5.76 -8.74
C SER A 134 -20.83 6.15 -8.26
N ARG A 135 -21.80 5.33 -8.63
CA ARG A 135 -23.20 5.43 -8.22
C ARG A 135 -23.46 4.34 -7.19
N LYS A 136 -24.63 4.38 -6.56
CA LYS A 136 -25.05 3.40 -5.55
C LYS A 136 -24.79 1.93 -5.95
N ASN A 137 -24.76 1.62 -7.23
CA ASN A 137 -24.59 0.26 -7.79
C ASN A 137 -23.24 0.02 -8.47
N ASN A 138 -22.34 1.01 -8.57
CA ASN A 138 -21.04 0.88 -9.24
C ASN A 138 -19.94 1.39 -8.29
N LYS A 139 -19.59 0.57 -7.32
CA LYS A 139 -18.62 0.94 -6.30
C LYS A 139 -17.22 0.41 -6.56
N THR A 140 -17.11 -0.70 -7.28
CA THR A 140 -15.86 -1.40 -7.54
C THR A 140 -15.46 -1.30 -9.01
N LEU A 141 -14.22 -1.63 -9.33
CA LEU A 141 -13.75 -1.59 -10.73
C LEU A 141 -14.51 -2.60 -11.60
N SER A 142 -14.86 -3.75 -11.04
CA SER A 142 -15.64 -4.79 -11.73
C SER A 142 -17.06 -4.33 -12.13
N ASP A 143 -17.66 -3.43 -11.35
CA ASP A 143 -19.00 -2.88 -11.64
C ASP A 143 -19.04 -2.00 -12.90
N PHE A 144 -17.88 -1.51 -13.37
CA PHE A 144 -17.78 -0.67 -14.58
C PHE A 144 -17.64 -1.45 -15.90
N GLY A 145 -17.87 -2.76 -15.85
CA GLY A 145 -17.90 -3.63 -17.03
C GLY A 145 -16.65 -4.49 -17.21
N SER A 146 -16.83 -5.78 -17.04
CA SER A 146 -15.75 -6.79 -17.06
C SER A 146 -15.05 -6.90 -18.43
N GLN A 147 -15.73 -6.55 -19.54
CA GLN A 147 -15.16 -6.60 -20.90
C GLN A 147 -14.02 -5.59 -21.12
N TYR A 148 -13.86 -4.60 -20.23
CA TYR A 148 -12.78 -3.61 -20.28
C TYR A 148 -11.73 -3.83 -19.20
N LEU A 149 -11.85 -4.92 -18.42
CA LEU A 149 -11.05 -5.15 -17.23
C LEU A 149 -10.05 -6.28 -17.47
N THR A 150 -8.78 -5.99 -17.25
CA THR A 150 -7.69 -6.97 -17.19
C THR A 150 -7.21 -7.08 -15.73
N ILE A 151 -7.18 -8.30 -15.20
CA ILE A 151 -6.75 -8.58 -13.83
C ILE A 151 -5.53 -9.49 -13.88
N ASN A 152 -4.49 -9.10 -13.14
CA ASN A 152 -3.30 -9.90 -12.87
C ASN A 152 -3.15 -10.13 -11.36
N SER A 153 -2.15 -10.89 -10.94
CA SER A 153 -1.93 -11.17 -9.51
C SER A 153 -1.83 -9.91 -8.64
N PHE A 154 -1.24 -8.84 -9.19
CA PHE A 154 -0.98 -7.59 -8.46
C PHE A 154 -1.51 -6.35 -9.15
N SER A 155 -2.43 -6.49 -10.09
CA SER A 155 -3.01 -5.33 -10.76
C SER A 155 -4.42 -5.58 -11.27
N ALA A 156 -5.19 -4.49 -11.35
CA ALA A 156 -6.48 -4.43 -12.03
C ALA A 156 -6.49 -3.20 -12.93
N ILE A 157 -6.66 -3.40 -14.23
CA ILE A 157 -6.57 -2.35 -15.24
C ILE A 157 -7.88 -2.31 -16.03
N ARG A 158 -8.56 -1.18 -15.99
CA ARG A 158 -9.71 -0.89 -16.82
C ARG A 158 -9.29 0.00 -17.98
N GLU A 159 -9.47 -0.47 -19.21
CA GLU A 159 -9.08 0.25 -20.40
C GLU A 159 -10.25 0.35 -21.39
N THR A 160 -10.59 1.58 -21.77
CA THR A 160 -11.61 1.88 -22.78
C THR A 160 -10.99 2.66 -23.93
N ALA A 161 -11.78 3.02 -24.95
CA ALA A 161 -11.31 3.88 -26.04
C ALA A 161 -10.76 5.22 -25.53
N ASP A 162 -11.37 5.78 -24.49
CA ASP A 162 -11.11 7.15 -24.02
C ASP A 162 -10.33 7.25 -22.72
N TRP A 163 -10.19 6.11 -21.99
CA TRP A 163 -9.68 6.14 -20.62
C TRP A 163 -8.86 4.92 -20.24
N THR A 164 -7.77 5.13 -19.52
CA THR A 164 -7.03 4.10 -18.79
C THR A 164 -7.12 4.36 -17.28
N TYR A 165 -7.53 3.36 -16.54
CA TYR A 165 -7.56 3.38 -15.08
C TYR A 165 -6.89 2.12 -14.57
N ALA A 166 -5.71 2.27 -13.97
CA ALA A 166 -4.92 1.16 -13.48
C ALA A 166 -4.69 1.27 -11.98
N ILE A 167 -4.84 0.16 -11.28
CA ILE A 167 -4.47 -0.01 -9.88
C ILE A 167 -3.39 -1.09 -9.84
N GLU A 168 -2.22 -0.76 -9.35
CA GLU A 168 -1.08 -1.68 -9.19
C GLU A 168 -0.73 -1.82 -7.71
N ILE A 169 -0.68 -3.04 -7.22
CA ILE A 169 -0.24 -3.37 -5.87
C ILE A 169 1.27 -3.47 -5.91
N ILE A 170 1.95 -2.53 -5.27
CA ILE A 170 3.40 -2.39 -5.36
C ILE A 170 4.13 -3.03 -4.19
N ALA A 171 3.49 -3.08 -3.00
CA ALA A 171 4.04 -3.72 -1.81
C ALA A 171 2.94 -4.12 -0.82
N SER A 172 3.30 -5.00 0.11
CA SER A 172 2.46 -5.41 1.24
C SER A 172 3.29 -5.47 2.52
N THR A 173 2.80 -4.84 3.59
CA THR A 173 3.42 -4.83 4.92
C THR A 173 2.42 -4.32 5.95
N ASP A 174 2.56 -4.71 7.22
CA ASP A 174 1.77 -4.15 8.32
C ASP A 174 2.19 -2.69 8.57
N LEU A 175 1.35 -1.73 8.20
CA LEU A 175 1.61 -0.30 8.35
C LEU A 175 1.00 0.30 9.62
N ASN A 176 -0.09 -0.29 10.12
CA ASN A 176 -0.85 0.19 11.27
C ASN A 176 -0.52 -0.55 12.57
N ASN A 177 0.32 -1.59 12.51
CA ASN A 177 0.77 -2.45 13.60
C ASN A 177 -0.34 -3.33 14.22
N ASP A 178 -1.31 -3.77 13.40
CA ASP A 178 -2.36 -4.70 13.79
C ASP A 178 -2.01 -6.18 13.53
N ASN A 179 -0.81 -6.46 12.99
CA ASN A 179 -0.27 -7.74 12.55
C ASN A 179 -0.97 -8.31 11.30
N ILE A 180 -1.69 -7.49 10.54
CA ILE A 180 -2.21 -7.81 9.22
C ILE A 180 -1.47 -6.94 8.21
N ASN A 181 -1.02 -7.54 7.11
CA ASN A 181 -0.34 -6.77 6.08
C ASN A 181 -1.33 -5.90 5.32
N ASP A 182 -1.08 -4.61 5.28
CA ASP A 182 -1.77 -3.65 4.42
C ASP A 182 -1.20 -3.68 3.00
N LEU A 183 -1.94 -3.14 2.03
CA LEU A 183 -1.46 -2.98 0.66
C LEU A 183 -1.05 -1.53 0.39
N ILE A 184 0.08 -1.37 -0.27
CA ILE A 184 0.49 -0.10 -0.86
C ILE A 184 0.23 -0.22 -2.35
N VAL A 185 -0.56 0.70 -2.92
CA VAL A 185 -0.95 0.64 -4.32
C VAL A 185 -0.70 1.98 -5.01
N TRP A 186 -0.35 1.91 -6.29
CA TRP A 186 -0.38 3.05 -7.19
C TRP A 186 -1.62 3.01 -8.05
N VAL A 187 -2.26 4.17 -8.18
CA VAL A 187 -3.36 4.37 -9.11
C VAL A 187 -2.90 5.32 -10.20
N HIS A 188 -3.06 4.90 -11.45
CA HIS A 188 -2.89 5.73 -12.63
C HIS A 188 -4.26 5.94 -13.29
N ASP A 189 -4.68 7.18 -13.36
CA ASP A 189 -5.99 7.59 -13.85
C ASP A 189 -5.80 8.61 -14.98
N LYS A 190 -6.01 8.18 -16.24
CA LYS A 190 -5.61 8.92 -17.43
C LYS A 190 -6.71 8.96 -18.49
N ALA A 191 -7.02 10.15 -18.97
CA ALA A 191 -7.73 10.33 -20.24
C ALA A 191 -6.79 10.11 -21.42
N LYS A 192 -7.20 9.29 -22.41
CA LYS A 192 -6.40 9.08 -23.62
C LYS A 192 -6.39 10.30 -24.54
N GLN A 193 -7.41 11.13 -24.41
CA GLN A 193 -7.48 12.43 -25.06
C GLN A 193 -7.56 13.53 -24.00
N GLY A 194 -6.84 14.65 -24.25
CA GLY A 194 -6.75 15.76 -23.28
C GLY A 194 -5.57 15.65 -22.31
N SER A 195 -5.57 16.49 -21.28
CA SER A 195 -4.44 16.66 -20.34
C SER A 195 -4.61 15.96 -19.00
N TYR A 196 -5.75 15.29 -18.75
CA TYR A 196 -5.96 14.62 -17.47
C TYR A 196 -5.08 13.38 -17.36
N ASN A 197 -4.16 13.41 -16.42
CA ASN A 197 -3.24 12.32 -16.12
C ASN A 197 -2.80 12.46 -14.67
N THR A 198 -3.25 11.57 -13.79
CA THR A 198 -2.96 11.65 -12.36
C THR A 198 -2.40 10.34 -11.84
N TYR A 199 -1.52 10.46 -10.85
CA TYR A 199 -0.94 9.34 -10.13
C TYR A 199 -1.19 9.54 -8.63
N ILE A 200 -1.58 8.49 -7.92
CA ILE A 200 -1.86 8.55 -6.48
C ILE A 200 -1.29 7.30 -5.83
N THR A 201 -0.57 7.49 -4.73
CA THR A 201 -0.23 6.39 -3.82
C THR A 201 -1.32 6.25 -2.76
N LEU A 202 -1.84 5.04 -2.59
CA LEU A 202 -2.86 4.72 -1.61
C LEU A 202 -2.36 3.64 -0.66
N VAL A 203 -2.90 3.64 0.55
CA VAL A 203 -2.81 2.53 1.50
C VAL A 203 -4.20 1.91 1.63
N ILE A 204 -4.28 0.58 1.53
CA ILE A 204 -5.49 -0.20 1.73
C ILE A 204 -5.27 -1.09 2.95
N PRO A 205 -5.81 -0.74 4.12
CA PRO A 205 -5.79 -1.62 5.27
C PRO A 205 -6.59 -2.91 4.98
N LEU A 206 -5.96 -4.07 5.18
CA LEU A 206 -6.66 -5.33 5.13
C LEU A 206 -7.20 -5.67 6.52
N HIS A 207 -8.37 -6.27 6.57
CA HIS A 207 -9.05 -6.65 7.80
C HIS A 207 -9.58 -8.08 7.70
N ASN A 208 -9.66 -8.77 8.83
CA ASN A 208 -10.24 -10.13 8.91
C ASN A 208 -11.80 -10.14 8.85
N ASN A 209 -12.41 -9.05 8.45
CA ASN A 209 -13.87 -8.92 8.35
C ASN A 209 -14.26 -8.71 6.87
N ASN A 210 -15.39 -9.28 6.47
CA ASN A 210 -15.94 -9.20 5.10
C ASN A 210 -16.47 -7.77 4.76
N GLN A 211 -15.74 -6.73 5.13
CA GLN A 211 -16.10 -5.36 4.75
C GLN A 211 -15.44 -4.98 3.42
N PRO A 212 -16.07 -4.14 2.60
CA PRO A 212 -15.45 -3.62 1.39
C PRO A 212 -14.09 -2.97 1.69
N LEU A 213 -13.12 -3.19 0.83
CA LEU A 213 -11.81 -2.57 0.95
C LEU A 213 -11.95 -1.05 0.76
N SER A 214 -11.30 -0.30 1.63
CA SER A 214 -11.29 1.16 1.59
C SER A 214 -9.86 1.66 1.52
N ALA A 215 -9.58 2.64 0.67
CA ALA A 215 -8.24 3.16 0.48
C ALA A 215 -8.09 4.58 1.05
N THR A 216 -6.92 4.87 1.59
CA THR A 216 -6.55 6.19 2.07
C THR A 216 -5.37 6.72 1.25
N PRO A 217 -5.45 7.93 0.66
CA PRO A 217 -4.31 8.55 -0.01
C PRO A 217 -3.12 8.75 0.94
N TYR A 218 -1.89 8.55 0.44
CA TYR A 218 -0.65 8.68 1.19
C TYR A 218 -0.61 9.96 2.04
N LYS A 219 -0.98 11.12 1.47
CA LYS A 219 -0.95 12.41 2.18
C LYS A 219 -1.89 12.49 3.41
N LYS A 220 -2.90 11.63 3.46
CA LYS A 220 -3.86 11.52 4.57
C LYS A 220 -3.55 10.34 5.49
N TRP A 221 -2.64 9.47 5.07
CA TRP A 221 -2.21 8.34 5.87
C TRP A 221 -1.30 8.81 6.99
N GLY A 222 -1.65 8.43 8.20
CA GLY A 222 -0.87 8.62 9.42
C GLY A 222 -1.32 7.62 10.46
N PRO A 223 -0.41 7.10 11.29
CA PRO A 223 -0.74 6.27 12.43
C PRO A 223 -1.54 7.07 13.46
#